data_f1bf0cc2406e8b23d3fbdbd6a4b37c4f
#
_entry.id   f1bf0cc2406e8b23d3fbdbd6a4b37c4f
#
_cell.length_a   1.000
_cell.length_b   1.000
_cell.length_c   1.000
_cell.angle_alpha   90.00
_cell.angle_beta   90.00
_cell.angle_gamma   90.00
#
_symmetry.space_group_name_H-M   'P 1'
#
loop_
_entity.id
_entity.type
_entity.pdbx_description
1 polymer ?
#
loop_
_entity_poly.entity_id
_entity_poly.type
_entity_poly.pdbx_seq_one_letter_code
_entity_poly.pdbx_strand_id
1 'polypeptide(L)'
;MAKEQYNADSITVLEGLEAVRKRPGMYIGGVGSKGLNHLIYEIVDNAVDEHLAGYCTEIEVYLEKDGSATIEDNGRGIPVGMHEKGMSAERLVFTTLHAGGKFDDSAYKTSGGLHGVGSSVVNALSTWLDVQVMREGKIHHDRYERGVPMLELEDGLLPVLGKTKKTGTRIQFLPDPEIFEKTWFSATELKSRLHETAYLNPELTIHFEDRRGEETEKLTY
;
A
#
# COMPACT_ATOMS: atom_id res chain seq x y z
N MET A 1 -12.78 -29.59 34.92
CA MET A 1 -12.73 -28.84 33.67
C MET A 1 -12.50 -29.84 32.56
N ALA A 2 -13.49 -30.02 31.68
CA ALA A 2 -13.37 -30.89 30.52
C ALA A 2 -12.32 -30.28 29.58
N LYS A 3 -11.30 -31.03 29.20
CA LYS A 3 -10.38 -30.67 28.14
C LYS A 3 -11.18 -30.59 26.85
N GLU A 4 -11.32 -29.40 26.24
CA GLU A 4 -11.81 -29.31 24.86
C GLU A 4 -10.99 -30.25 23.98
N GLN A 5 -11.63 -31.19 23.37
CA GLN A 5 -10.97 -32.12 22.45
C GLN A 5 -10.65 -31.35 21.16
N TYR A 6 -9.37 -31.26 20.83
CA TYR A 6 -8.94 -30.79 19.53
C TYR A 6 -9.39 -31.78 18.46
N ASN A 7 -10.41 -31.41 17.69
CA ASN A 7 -11.03 -32.22 16.64
C ASN A 7 -11.14 -31.42 15.32
N ALA A 8 -11.71 -32.01 14.29
CA ALA A 8 -11.88 -31.36 12.99
C ALA A 8 -12.65 -30.03 13.06
N ASP A 9 -13.61 -29.89 13.97
CA ASP A 9 -14.42 -28.68 14.14
C ASP A 9 -13.65 -27.52 14.77
N SER A 10 -12.50 -27.82 15.40
CA SER A 10 -11.61 -26.80 15.96
C SER A 10 -10.64 -26.19 14.93
N ILE A 11 -10.65 -26.67 13.68
CA ILE A 11 -9.86 -26.12 12.58
C ILE A 11 -10.64 -24.98 11.93
N THR A 12 -10.17 -23.75 12.13
CA THR A 12 -10.73 -22.54 11.49
C THR A 12 -9.94 -22.20 10.24
N VAL A 13 -10.62 -22.11 9.11
CA VAL A 13 -10.03 -21.60 7.86
C VAL A 13 -10.27 -20.10 7.81
N LEU A 14 -9.20 -19.32 7.68
CA LEU A 14 -9.24 -17.89 7.46
C LEU A 14 -8.89 -17.61 6.00
N GLU A 15 -9.73 -16.82 5.34
CA GLU A 15 -9.54 -16.48 3.92
C GLU A 15 -9.37 -14.97 3.73
N GLY A 16 -8.64 -14.60 2.67
CA GLY A 16 -8.52 -13.21 2.24
C GLY A 16 -7.94 -12.28 3.29
N LEU A 17 -8.45 -11.05 3.31
CA LEU A 17 -7.95 -9.97 4.18
C LEU A 17 -8.29 -10.18 5.67
N GLU A 18 -9.28 -11.00 6.00
CA GLU A 18 -9.59 -11.35 7.39
C GLU A 18 -8.43 -12.13 8.04
N ALA A 19 -7.76 -13.00 7.28
CA ALA A 19 -6.57 -13.71 7.74
C ALA A 19 -5.43 -12.73 8.13
N VAL A 20 -5.24 -11.67 7.34
CA VAL A 20 -4.25 -10.62 7.61
C VAL A 20 -4.57 -9.90 8.92
N ARG A 21 -5.82 -9.50 9.12
CA ARG A 21 -6.25 -8.80 10.34
C ARG A 21 -6.12 -9.66 11.60
N LYS A 22 -6.40 -10.97 11.50
CA LYS A 22 -6.29 -11.91 12.64
C LYS A 22 -4.85 -12.29 12.97
N ARG A 23 -3.94 -12.26 12.00
CA ARG A 23 -2.54 -12.66 12.15
C ARG A 23 -1.57 -11.67 11.47
N PRO A 24 -1.63 -10.37 11.80
CA PRO A 24 -0.85 -9.34 11.11
C PRO A 24 0.66 -9.59 11.16
N GLY A 25 1.16 -10.11 12.29
CA GLY A 25 2.58 -10.40 12.46
C GLY A 25 3.16 -11.39 11.43
N MET A 26 2.33 -12.24 10.81
CA MET A 26 2.77 -13.14 9.75
C MET A 26 3.10 -12.40 8.44
N TYR A 27 2.53 -11.22 8.24
CA TYR A 27 2.67 -10.42 7.01
C TYR A 27 3.65 -9.26 7.17
N ILE A 28 3.68 -8.64 8.37
CA ILE A 28 4.51 -7.43 8.62
C ILE A 28 5.53 -7.62 9.75
N GLY A 29 5.75 -8.87 10.21
CA GLY A 29 6.75 -9.21 11.20
C GLY A 29 6.42 -8.83 12.64
N GLY A 30 5.27 -8.17 12.88
CA GLY A 30 4.80 -7.76 14.21
C GLY A 30 3.90 -6.55 14.16
N VAL A 31 3.35 -6.14 15.31
CA VAL A 31 2.41 -5.00 15.45
C VAL A 31 3.01 -3.81 16.20
N GLY A 32 4.31 -3.84 16.47
CA GLY A 32 5.07 -2.71 17.02
C GLY A 32 5.52 -1.71 15.96
N SER A 33 6.42 -0.78 16.34
CA SER A 33 6.92 0.30 15.47
C SER A 33 7.49 -0.21 14.13
N LYS A 34 8.23 -1.31 14.15
CA LYS A 34 8.80 -1.89 12.92
C LYS A 34 7.71 -2.39 11.96
N GLY A 35 6.71 -3.10 12.47
CA GLY A 35 5.59 -3.57 11.66
C GLY A 35 4.72 -2.42 11.16
N LEU A 36 4.56 -1.38 11.96
CA LEU A 36 3.85 -0.17 11.56
C LEU A 36 4.56 0.53 10.39
N ASN A 37 5.86 0.80 10.51
CA ASN A 37 6.64 1.41 9.44
C ASN A 37 6.71 0.53 8.18
N HIS A 38 6.60 -0.78 8.35
CA HIS A 38 6.59 -1.73 7.23
C HIS A 38 5.44 -1.45 6.25
N LEU A 39 4.29 -0.92 6.72
CA LEU A 39 3.19 -0.52 5.83
C LEU A 39 3.63 0.53 4.81
N ILE A 40 4.44 1.51 5.22
CA ILE A 40 5.01 2.52 4.31
C ILE A 40 6.00 1.85 3.35
N TYR A 41 6.86 0.96 3.86
CA TYR A 41 7.85 0.27 3.01
C TYR A 41 7.20 -0.56 1.91
N GLU A 42 6.08 -1.25 2.17
CA GLU A 42 5.36 -2.00 1.16
C GLU A 42 4.87 -1.12 -0.01
N ILE A 43 4.40 0.08 0.28
CA ILE A 43 3.94 1.01 -0.76
C ILE A 43 5.13 1.65 -1.49
N VAL A 44 6.19 2.03 -0.76
CA VAL A 44 7.42 2.55 -1.37
C VAL A 44 8.08 1.52 -2.27
N ASP A 45 8.14 0.25 -1.85
CA ASP A 45 8.72 -0.84 -2.64
C ASP A 45 7.94 -1.06 -3.96
N ASN A 46 6.61 -0.83 -3.99
CA ASN A 46 5.85 -0.85 -5.24
C ASN A 46 6.27 0.28 -6.19
N ALA A 47 6.53 1.48 -5.69
CA ALA A 47 7.02 2.59 -6.48
C ALA A 47 8.48 2.38 -6.95
N VAL A 48 9.31 1.74 -6.13
CA VAL A 48 10.67 1.28 -6.53
C VAL A 48 10.59 0.26 -7.65
N ASP A 49 9.63 -0.66 -7.63
CA ASP A 49 9.44 -1.61 -8.75
C ASP A 49 9.08 -0.89 -10.06
N GLU A 50 8.28 0.18 -10.02
CA GLU A 50 8.02 1.05 -11.17
C GLU A 50 9.30 1.77 -11.64
N HIS A 51 10.20 2.16 -10.71
CA HIS A 51 11.50 2.71 -11.04
C HIS A 51 12.40 1.67 -11.73
N LEU A 52 12.51 0.47 -11.18
CA LEU A 52 13.29 -0.62 -11.77
C LEU A 52 12.75 -1.05 -13.15
N ALA A 53 11.46 -0.88 -13.38
CA ALA A 53 10.83 -1.06 -14.69
C ALA A 53 11.07 0.12 -15.66
N GLY A 54 11.71 1.21 -15.19
CA GLY A 54 12.08 2.39 -16.00
C GLY A 54 10.99 3.46 -16.14
N TYR A 55 9.97 3.45 -15.29
CA TYR A 55 8.82 4.37 -15.42
C TYR A 55 8.69 5.39 -14.29
N CYS A 56 9.29 5.14 -13.12
CA CYS A 56 9.24 6.05 -11.97
C CYS A 56 10.61 6.69 -11.73
N THR A 57 10.65 7.99 -11.49
CA THR A 57 11.86 8.76 -11.16
C THR A 57 11.73 9.51 -9.84
N GLU A 58 10.53 9.60 -9.28
CA GLU A 58 10.24 10.41 -8.12
C GLU A 58 9.20 9.72 -7.22
N ILE A 59 9.50 9.67 -5.93
CA ILE A 59 8.61 9.16 -4.88
C ILE A 59 8.48 10.22 -3.81
N GLU A 60 7.27 10.55 -3.41
CA GLU A 60 6.96 11.46 -2.32
C GLU A 60 6.38 10.69 -1.15
N VAL A 61 6.89 10.90 0.06
CA VAL A 61 6.45 10.25 1.30
C VAL A 61 6.11 11.32 2.34
N TYR A 62 4.88 11.36 2.80
CA TYR A 62 4.40 12.33 3.77
C TYR A 62 3.85 11.65 5.02
N LEU A 63 4.27 12.12 6.20
CA LEU A 63 3.62 11.84 7.46
C LEU A 63 2.67 12.99 7.79
N GLU A 64 1.37 12.70 7.80
CA GLU A 64 0.34 13.72 7.92
C GLU A 64 -0.02 14.01 9.40
N LYS A 65 -0.60 15.19 9.65
CA LYS A 65 -0.97 15.65 11.00
C LYS A 65 -1.98 14.76 11.72
N ASP A 66 -2.84 14.08 10.97
CA ASP A 66 -3.84 13.15 11.49
C ASP A 66 -3.29 11.76 11.81
N GLY A 67 -1.98 11.55 11.60
CA GLY A 67 -1.30 10.26 11.80
C GLY A 67 -1.35 9.34 10.59
N SER A 68 -1.98 9.75 9.48
CA SER A 68 -1.92 9.01 8.23
C SER A 68 -0.56 9.18 7.53
N ALA A 69 -0.27 8.29 6.60
CA ALA A 69 0.87 8.40 5.69
C ALA A 69 0.37 8.50 4.25
N THR A 70 1.03 9.33 3.46
CA THR A 70 0.78 9.47 2.02
C THR A 70 2.04 9.09 1.25
N ILE A 71 1.91 8.26 0.24
CA ILE A 71 2.97 7.92 -0.71
C ILE A 71 2.44 8.21 -2.12
N GLU A 72 3.18 8.98 -2.89
CA GLU A 72 2.87 9.29 -4.29
C GLU A 72 4.10 8.97 -5.15
N ASP A 73 3.89 8.31 -6.28
CA ASP A 73 4.91 8.05 -7.30
C ASP A 73 4.50 8.70 -8.64
N ASN A 74 5.49 8.91 -9.50
CA ASN A 74 5.26 9.41 -10.85
C ASN A 74 5.39 8.32 -11.93
N GLY A 75 5.16 7.06 -11.57
CA GLY A 75 5.19 5.91 -12.48
C GLY A 75 4.00 5.88 -13.44
N ARG A 76 3.69 4.68 -13.99
CA ARG A 76 2.59 4.51 -14.94
C ARG A 76 1.20 4.60 -14.31
N GLY A 77 1.10 4.47 -13.00
CA GLY A 77 -0.13 4.24 -12.26
C GLY A 77 -0.61 2.77 -12.33
N ILE A 78 -1.21 2.28 -11.27
CA ILE A 78 -1.80 0.94 -11.22
C ILE A 78 -2.80 0.77 -12.36
N PRO A 79 -2.86 -0.39 -13.05
CA PRO A 79 -3.89 -0.62 -14.08
C PRO A 79 -5.31 -0.47 -13.50
N VAL A 80 -6.16 0.29 -14.18
CA VAL A 80 -7.54 0.60 -13.75
C VAL A 80 -8.60 -0.04 -14.65
N GLY A 81 -8.17 -0.72 -15.72
CA GLY A 81 -9.05 -1.41 -16.64
C GLY A 81 -9.79 -2.58 -15.99
N MET A 82 -10.82 -3.06 -16.69
CA MET A 82 -11.59 -4.22 -16.30
C MET A 82 -10.73 -5.48 -16.29
N HIS A 83 -10.70 -6.19 -15.18
CA HIS A 83 -10.13 -7.52 -15.08
C HIS A 83 -11.18 -8.59 -15.40
N GLU A 84 -10.75 -9.79 -15.80
CA GLU A 84 -11.66 -10.93 -16.10
C GLU A 84 -12.59 -11.31 -14.95
N LYS A 85 -12.25 -10.96 -13.72
CA LYS A 85 -13.09 -11.13 -12.53
C LYS A 85 -14.23 -10.11 -12.40
N GLY A 86 -14.44 -9.25 -13.40
CA GLY A 86 -15.56 -8.32 -13.47
C GLY A 86 -15.41 -7.06 -12.60
N MET A 87 -14.21 -6.71 -12.20
CA MET A 87 -13.91 -5.49 -11.45
C MET A 87 -12.62 -4.83 -11.96
N SER A 88 -12.39 -3.58 -11.58
CA SER A 88 -11.13 -2.87 -11.86
C SER A 88 -9.92 -3.66 -11.35
N ALA A 89 -8.86 -3.72 -12.13
CA ALA A 89 -7.60 -4.36 -11.74
C ALA A 89 -7.01 -3.72 -10.47
N GLU A 90 -7.16 -2.40 -10.30
CA GLU A 90 -6.77 -1.70 -9.08
C GLU A 90 -7.49 -2.30 -7.86
N ARG A 91 -8.82 -2.39 -7.87
CA ARG A 91 -9.59 -2.95 -6.74
C ARG A 91 -9.17 -4.38 -6.42
N LEU A 92 -8.84 -5.18 -7.43
CA LEU A 92 -8.35 -6.53 -7.22
C LEU A 92 -7.03 -6.55 -6.44
N VAL A 93 -6.10 -5.63 -6.76
CA VAL A 93 -4.79 -5.50 -6.07
C VAL A 93 -4.97 -5.17 -4.59
N PHE A 94 -5.95 -4.34 -4.23
CA PHE A 94 -6.17 -3.95 -2.83
C PHE A 94 -7.07 -4.91 -2.05
N THR A 95 -7.89 -5.73 -2.69
CA THR A 95 -8.87 -6.59 -2.00
C THR A 95 -8.54 -8.07 -2.03
N THR A 96 -7.53 -8.49 -2.80
CA THR A 96 -7.18 -9.91 -2.96
C THR A 96 -5.72 -10.14 -2.60
N LEU A 97 -5.45 -11.08 -1.68
CA LEU A 97 -4.09 -11.54 -1.42
C LEU A 97 -3.54 -12.23 -2.68
N HIS A 98 -2.24 -12.03 -2.94
CA HIS A 98 -1.57 -12.58 -4.12
C HIS A 98 -2.19 -12.13 -5.46
N ALA A 99 -2.72 -10.91 -5.50
CA ALA A 99 -3.11 -10.25 -6.75
C ALA A 99 -2.10 -9.12 -7.05
N GLY A 100 -1.49 -9.14 -8.22
CA GLY A 100 -0.58 -8.08 -8.66
C GLY A 100 0.22 -8.49 -9.88
N GLY A 101 0.71 -7.50 -10.64
CA GLY A 101 1.50 -7.71 -11.86
C GLY A 101 2.87 -8.37 -11.63
N LYS A 102 3.29 -8.53 -10.37
CA LYS A 102 4.57 -9.17 -10.00
C LYS A 102 4.58 -10.70 -10.20
N PHE A 103 3.42 -11.30 -10.43
CA PHE A 103 3.30 -12.72 -10.80
C PHE A 103 3.43 -12.96 -12.31
N ASP A 104 3.57 -11.90 -13.11
CA ASP A 104 3.80 -11.97 -14.54
C ASP A 104 5.22 -11.49 -14.86
N ASP A 105 6.09 -12.42 -15.21
CA ASP A 105 7.50 -12.18 -15.58
C ASP A 105 7.66 -11.17 -16.74
N SER A 106 6.59 -10.90 -17.49
CA SER A 106 6.58 -9.92 -18.58
C SER A 106 6.46 -8.48 -18.08
N ALA A 107 5.85 -8.25 -16.90
CA ALA A 107 5.60 -6.92 -16.36
C ALA A 107 6.78 -6.38 -15.53
N TYR A 108 7.45 -7.27 -14.77
CA TYR A 108 8.58 -6.92 -13.91
C TYR A 108 9.67 -7.99 -13.97
N LYS A 109 10.82 -7.65 -14.54
CA LYS A 109 11.99 -8.56 -14.61
C LYS A 109 12.73 -8.69 -13.28
N THR A 110 12.61 -7.70 -12.42
CA THR A 110 13.19 -7.64 -11.08
C THR A 110 12.18 -6.96 -10.17
N SER A 111 11.93 -7.48 -8.99
CA SER A 111 11.00 -6.92 -8.01
C SER A 111 11.69 -6.78 -6.66
N GLY A 112 11.60 -5.60 -6.03
CA GLY A 112 12.07 -5.35 -4.68
C GLY A 112 11.14 -5.95 -3.62
N GLY A 113 9.85 -6.10 -3.93
CA GLY A 113 8.86 -6.70 -3.05
C GLY A 113 8.75 -8.21 -3.24
N LEU A 114 9.00 -8.99 -2.18
CA LEU A 114 9.13 -10.45 -2.25
C LEU A 114 7.82 -11.23 -2.43
N HIS A 115 6.63 -10.64 -2.19
CA HIS A 115 5.43 -11.45 -1.93
C HIS A 115 4.18 -11.05 -2.74
N GLY A 116 4.15 -9.88 -3.41
CA GLY A 116 2.97 -9.44 -4.19
C GLY A 116 1.68 -9.24 -3.37
N VAL A 117 1.81 -9.05 -2.05
CA VAL A 117 0.68 -8.94 -1.12
C VAL A 117 0.63 -7.57 -0.42
N GLY A 118 1.65 -6.73 -0.59
CA GLY A 118 1.84 -5.51 0.19
C GLY A 118 0.64 -4.58 0.19
N SER A 119 0.10 -4.24 -0.98
CA SER A 119 -1.03 -3.31 -1.08
C SER A 119 -2.28 -3.81 -0.35
N SER A 120 -2.64 -5.07 -0.51
CA SER A 120 -3.80 -5.67 0.17
C SER A 120 -3.58 -5.82 1.68
N VAL A 121 -2.34 -6.08 2.11
CA VAL A 121 -1.97 -6.12 3.54
C VAL A 121 -2.08 -4.73 4.16
N VAL A 122 -1.56 -3.68 3.53
CA VAL A 122 -1.70 -2.29 4.01
C VAL A 122 -3.17 -1.91 4.11
N ASN A 123 -3.98 -2.25 3.10
CA ASN A 123 -5.42 -2.00 3.13
C ASN A 123 -6.09 -2.71 4.31
N ALA A 124 -5.83 -4.00 4.51
CA ALA A 124 -6.41 -4.79 5.60
C ALA A 124 -6.06 -4.24 7.00
N LEU A 125 -4.87 -3.65 7.17
CA LEU A 125 -4.35 -3.18 8.46
C LEU A 125 -4.56 -1.67 8.69
N SER A 126 -5.32 -1.01 7.82
CA SER A 126 -5.65 0.40 7.92
C SER A 126 -7.11 0.61 8.31
N THR A 127 -7.37 1.64 9.14
CA THR A 127 -8.74 2.10 9.42
C THR A 127 -9.41 2.54 8.13
N TRP A 128 -8.67 3.28 7.31
CA TRP A 128 -9.06 3.63 5.95
C TRP A 128 -7.84 3.74 5.05
N LEU A 129 -8.05 3.53 3.77
CA LEU A 129 -7.08 3.69 2.72
C LEU A 129 -7.75 4.34 1.51
N ASP A 130 -7.10 5.38 0.96
CA ASP A 130 -7.54 6.16 -0.20
C ASP A 130 -6.53 6.02 -1.32
N VAL A 131 -7.00 5.69 -2.52
CA VAL A 131 -6.17 5.48 -3.70
C VAL A 131 -6.59 6.42 -4.81
N GLN A 132 -5.63 7.14 -5.36
CA GLN A 132 -5.81 7.90 -6.57
C GLN A 132 -4.81 7.40 -7.62
N VAL A 133 -5.32 6.99 -8.76
CA VAL A 133 -4.49 6.54 -9.87
C VAL A 133 -4.60 7.56 -11.01
N MET A 134 -3.47 8.17 -11.30
CA MET A 134 -3.32 9.11 -12.42
C MET A 134 -2.88 8.34 -13.65
N ARG A 135 -3.83 8.04 -14.52
CA ARG A 135 -3.60 7.22 -15.71
C ARG A 135 -4.56 7.58 -16.83
N GLU A 136 -4.09 7.49 -18.08
CA GLU A 136 -4.92 7.75 -19.28
C GLU A 136 -5.61 9.12 -19.28
N GLY A 137 -4.93 10.13 -18.70
CA GLY A 137 -5.43 11.50 -18.64
C GLY A 137 -6.49 11.75 -17.57
N LYS A 138 -6.74 10.78 -16.68
CA LYS A 138 -7.78 10.83 -15.64
C LYS A 138 -7.19 10.52 -14.27
N ILE A 139 -7.88 10.97 -13.23
CA ILE A 139 -7.63 10.59 -11.83
C ILE A 139 -8.73 9.62 -11.44
N HIS A 140 -8.41 8.34 -11.38
CA HIS A 140 -9.29 7.28 -10.89
C HIS A 140 -9.18 7.21 -9.37
N HIS A 141 -10.29 6.90 -8.68
CA HIS A 141 -10.36 6.94 -7.23
C HIS A 141 -10.99 5.68 -6.67
N ASP A 142 -10.37 5.12 -5.63
CA ASP A 142 -10.99 4.14 -4.77
C ASP A 142 -10.75 4.45 -3.30
N ARG A 143 -11.61 3.92 -2.43
CA ARG A 143 -11.51 4.08 -0.99
C ARG A 143 -11.94 2.81 -0.28
N TYR A 144 -11.24 2.53 0.81
CA TYR A 144 -11.44 1.33 1.59
C TYR A 144 -11.51 1.66 3.08
N GLU A 145 -12.26 0.85 3.83
CA GLU A 145 -12.25 0.84 5.29
C GLU A 145 -11.98 -0.59 5.77
N ARG A 146 -10.87 -0.79 6.49
CA ARG A 146 -10.42 -2.10 6.98
C ARG A 146 -10.45 -3.20 5.90
N GLY A 147 -9.99 -2.85 4.72
CA GLY A 147 -9.94 -3.77 3.58
C GLY A 147 -11.21 -3.85 2.74
N VAL A 148 -12.31 -3.23 3.18
CA VAL A 148 -13.61 -3.26 2.48
C VAL A 148 -13.74 -2.06 1.55
N PRO A 149 -14.06 -2.25 0.24
CA PRO A 149 -14.29 -1.14 -0.67
C PRO A 149 -15.52 -0.33 -0.26
N MET A 150 -15.40 1.00 -0.30
CA MET A 150 -16.47 1.94 0.11
C MET A 150 -17.16 2.62 -1.08
N LEU A 151 -16.52 2.60 -2.25
CA LEU A 151 -17.09 3.22 -3.46
C LEU A 151 -17.71 2.16 -4.36
N GLU A 152 -18.83 2.51 -4.98
CA GLU A 152 -19.44 1.69 -6.02
C GLU A 152 -18.66 1.82 -7.33
N LEU A 153 -18.54 0.71 -8.07
CA LEU A 153 -17.97 0.71 -9.42
C LEU A 153 -19.06 1.02 -10.43
N GLU A 154 -18.77 1.88 -11.40
CA GLU A 154 -19.61 2.15 -12.55
C GLU A 154 -19.22 1.18 -13.69
N ASP A 155 -20.09 0.25 -14.01
CA ASP A 155 -19.81 -0.82 -14.98
C ASP A 155 -18.50 -1.59 -14.69
N GLY A 156 -18.20 -1.81 -13.40
CA GLY A 156 -16.98 -2.48 -12.93
C GLY A 156 -15.73 -1.60 -12.93
N LEU A 157 -15.81 -0.33 -13.29
CA LEU A 157 -14.70 0.62 -13.32
C LEU A 157 -14.77 1.61 -12.17
N LEU A 158 -13.59 2.13 -11.80
CA LEU A 158 -13.46 3.13 -10.73
C LEU A 158 -14.06 4.48 -11.13
N PRO A 159 -14.66 5.22 -10.19
CA PRO A 159 -15.07 6.59 -10.39
C PRO A 159 -13.87 7.49 -10.74
N VAL A 160 -14.14 8.55 -11.51
CA VAL A 160 -13.14 9.51 -11.97
C VAL A 160 -13.35 10.84 -11.27
N LEU A 161 -12.33 11.33 -10.53
CA LEU A 161 -12.36 12.64 -9.87
C LEU A 161 -12.14 13.80 -10.84
N GLY A 162 -11.41 13.57 -11.93
CA GLY A 162 -11.10 14.65 -12.87
C GLY A 162 -10.07 14.26 -13.92
N LYS A 163 -9.58 15.25 -14.65
CA LYS A 163 -8.52 15.10 -15.68
C LYS A 163 -7.17 15.49 -15.10
N THR A 164 -6.10 14.84 -15.58
CA THR A 164 -4.73 15.15 -15.21
C THR A 164 -3.78 14.95 -16.39
N LYS A 165 -2.65 15.64 -16.35
CA LYS A 165 -1.50 15.37 -17.25
C LYS A 165 -0.43 14.50 -16.59
N LYS A 166 -0.54 14.30 -15.27
CA LYS A 166 0.38 13.46 -14.51
C LYS A 166 0.05 11.98 -14.72
N THR A 167 1.02 11.12 -14.48
CA THR A 167 0.87 9.68 -14.30
C THR A 167 1.39 9.30 -12.92
N GLY A 168 0.94 8.18 -12.37
CA GLY A 168 1.42 7.67 -11.10
C GLY A 168 0.30 7.16 -10.20
N THR A 169 0.68 6.79 -8.99
CA THR A 169 -0.25 6.33 -7.96
C THR A 169 -0.03 7.12 -6.68
N ARG A 170 -1.11 7.57 -6.07
CA ARG A 170 -1.11 8.18 -4.75
C ARG A 170 -1.94 7.33 -3.81
N ILE A 171 -1.32 6.91 -2.71
CA ILE A 171 -1.96 6.11 -1.65
C ILE A 171 -1.82 6.87 -0.35
N GLN A 172 -2.95 7.07 0.34
CA GLN A 172 -2.99 7.61 1.70
C GLN A 172 -3.70 6.62 2.60
N PHE A 173 -3.15 6.35 3.79
CA PHE A 173 -3.76 5.39 4.71
C PHE A 173 -3.53 5.77 6.18
N LEU A 174 -4.47 5.39 7.02
CA LEU A 174 -4.41 5.55 8.46
C LEU A 174 -4.32 4.17 9.13
N PRO A 175 -3.23 3.84 9.84
CA PRO A 175 -3.11 2.57 10.54
C PRO A 175 -4.26 2.32 11.53
N ASP A 176 -4.70 1.06 11.63
CA ASP A 176 -5.83 0.70 12.49
C ASP A 176 -5.38 0.51 13.95
N PRO A 177 -5.90 1.31 14.92
CA PRO A 177 -5.58 1.16 16.33
C PRO A 177 -6.12 -0.13 16.96
N GLU A 178 -7.01 -0.87 16.28
CA GLU A 178 -7.40 -2.22 16.70
C GLU A 178 -6.32 -3.27 16.44
N ILE A 179 -5.35 -2.95 15.55
CA ILE A 179 -4.25 -3.84 15.16
C ILE A 179 -2.95 -3.42 15.85
N PHE A 180 -2.65 -2.12 15.83
CA PHE A 180 -1.37 -1.59 16.30
C PHE A 180 -1.52 -0.97 17.69
N GLU A 181 -0.62 -1.32 18.61
CA GLU A 181 -0.57 -0.71 19.94
C GLU A 181 -0.28 0.80 19.88
N LYS A 182 0.51 1.21 18.90
CA LYS A 182 0.84 2.61 18.60
C LYS A 182 0.71 2.82 17.10
N THR A 183 -0.03 3.86 16.71
CA THR A 183 -0.26 4.22 15.31
C THR A 183 0.61 5.39 14.83
N TRP A 184 1.69 5.72 15.56
CA TRP A 184 2.58 6.82 15.27
C TRP A 184 3.86 6.33 14.60
N PHE A 185 4.05 6.64 13.33
CA PHE A 185 5.22 6.23 12.54
C PHE A 185 6.53 6.82 13.09
N SER A 186 7.59 6.02 13.09
CA SER A 186 8.94 6.45 13.46
C SER A 186 9.61 7.16 12.28
N ALA A 187 9.65 8.50 12.30
CA ALA A 187 10.31 9.28 11.27
C ALA A 187 11.81 8.96 11.16
N THR A 188 12.48 8.67 12.28
CA THR A 188 13.92 8.33 12.28
C THR A 188 14.19 7.04 11.51
N GLU A 189 13.40 5.98 11.75
CA GLU A 189 13.54 4.70 11.04
C GLU A 189 13.19 4.87 9.56
N LEU A 190 12.13 5.63 9.24
CA LEU A 190 11.73 5.92 7.86
C LEU A 190 12.81 6.66 7.10
N LYS A 191 13.38 7.72 7.65
CA LYS A 191 14.47 8.49 7.03
C LYS A 191 15.68 7.61 6.70
N SER A 192 16.06 6.73 7.62
CA SER A 192 17.16 5.78 7.38
C SER A 192 16.84 4.84 6.21
N ARG A 193 15.65 4.24 6.21
CA ARG A 193 15.25 3.31 5.15
C ARG A 193 15.09 3.98 3.79
N LEU A 194 14.50 5.17 3.73
CA LEU A 194 14.34 5.94 2.48
C LEU A 194 15.68 6.37 1.90
N HIS A 195 16.62 6.77 2.75
CA HIS A 195 17.99 7.08 2.33
C HIS A 195 18.70 5.87 1.74
N GLU A 196 18.62 4.70 2.39
CA GLU A 196 19.17 3.44 1.87
C GLU A 196 18.54 3.07 0.52
N THR A 197 17.21 3.22 0.41
CA THR A 197 16.47 2.93 -0.82
C THR A 197 16.93 3.85 -1.98
N ALA A 198 17.06 5.14 -1.76
CA ALA A 198 17.56 6.08 -2.77
C ALA A 198 19.02 5.78 -3.16
N TYR A 199 19.87 5.45 -2.18
CA TYR A 199 21.26 5.10 -2.43
C TYR A 199 21.43 3.85 -3.32
N LEU A 200 20.54 2.87 -3.15
CA LEU A 200 20.55 1.62 -3.92
C LEU A 200 19.90 1.74 -5.30
N ASN A 201 19.15 2.82 -5.54
CA ASN A 201 18.43 3.05 -6.79
C ASN A 201 18.87 4.38 -7.43
N PRO A 202 19.99 4.39 -8.16
CA PRO A 202 20.45 5.59 -8.87
C PRO A 202 19.33 6.14 -9.78
N GLU A 203 19.26 7.47 -9.91
CA GLU A 203 18.27 8.21 -10.70
C GLU A 203 16.84 8.20 -10.09
N LEU A 204 16.63 7.58 -8.94
CA LEU A 204 15.41 7.72 -8.15
C LEU A 204 15.58 8.84 -7.13
N THR A 205 14.68 9.81 -7.14
CA THR A 205 14.58 10.85 -6.12
C THR A 205 13.47 10.51 -5.14
N ILE A 206 13.76 10.56 -3.84
CA ILE A 206 12.77 10.34 -2.80
C ILE A 206 12.64 11.62 -1.95
N HIS A 207 11.46 12.20 -1.93
CA HIS A 207 11.10 13.31 -1.07
C HIS A 207 10.40 12.81 0.18
N PHE A 208 10.83 13.26 1.33
CA PHE A 208 10.20 12.94 2.62
C PHE A 208 9.78 14.23 3.32
N GLU A 209 8.55 14.30 3.79
CA GLU A 209 8.07 15.39 4.64
C GLU A 209 7.39 14.83 5.91
N ASP A 210 7.85 15.26 7.07
CA ASP A 210 7.12 15.07 8.33
C ASP A 210 6.34 16.36 8.64
N ARG A 211 5.03 16.30 8.46
CA ARG A 211 4.08 17.40 8.63
C ARG A 211 3.41 17.42 9.99
N ARG A 212 3.78 16.50 10.88
CA ARG A 212 3.10 16.30 12.18
C ARG A 212 3.45 17.35 13.23
N GLY A 213 4.63 17.95 13.12
CA GLY A 213 5.08 19.04 14.02
C GLY A 213 4.49 20.40 13.67
N GLU A 214 4.89 21.42 14.43
CA GLU A 214 4.58 22.83 14.12
C GLU A 214 5.29 23.27 12.83
N GLU A 215 6.55 22.83 12.65
CA GLU A 215 7.32 23.01 11.43
C GLU A 215 7.39 21.70 10.67
N THR A 216 7.28 21.78 9.34
CA THR A 216 7.42 20.63 8.46
C THR A 216 8.90 20.33 8.23
N GLU A 217 9.35 19.13 8.60
CA GLU A 217 10.68 18.64 8.23
C GLU A 217 10.64 18.12 6.79
N LYS A 218 11.58 18.59 5.93
CA LYS A 218 11.68 18.17 4.52
C LYS A 218 13.07 17.66 4.22
N LEU A 219 13.14 16.51 3.56
CA LEU A 219 14.38 15.88 3.09
C LEU A 219 14.21 15.41 1.65
N THR A 220 15.30 15.41 0.92
CA THR A 220 15.38 14.86 -0.44
C THR A 220 16.63 14.00 -0.54
N TYR A 221 16.46 12.81 -1.01
CA TYR A 221 17.50 11.82 -1.21
C TYR A 221 17.71 11.53 -2.69
#